data_bd3a45ff47943cdfa4eda3ab5b614ea2
#
_entry.id   bd3a45ff47943cdfa4eda3ab5b614ea2
#
_cell.length_a   1.000
_cell.length_b   1.000
_cell.length_c   1.000
_cell.angle_alpha   90.00
_cell.angle_beta   90.00
_cell.angle_gamma   90.00
#
_symmetry.space_group_name_H-M   'P 1'
#
loop_
_entity.id
_entity.type
_entity.pdbx_description
1 polymer ?
#
loop_
_entity_poly.entity_id
_entity_poly.type
_entity_poly.pdbx_seq_one_letter_code
_entity_poly.pdbx_strand_id
1 'polypeptide(L)'
;MLKSMLSTAALLAAFAAASAFAADPASATPPMNKGGMFVTASGMTLYTFDKDATPGKSVCNGPCATNWPPAIAADGAKAAGDWTIITRDDGLKQWAYKGKPVYAFVKDTKPGDKAGDGFLNGAWHIAK
;
A
#
# COMPACT_ATOMS: atom_id res chain seq x y z
N MET A 1 -36.53 36.39 -32.45
CA MET A 1 -36.06 36.11 -32.18
C MET A 1 -35.49 35.12 -31.77
N LEU A 2 -35.18 34.47 -31.34
CA LEU A 2 -34.49 33.66 -31.10
C LEU A 2 -33.76 33.15 -30.51
N LYS A 3 -33.40 32.70 -30.01
CA LYS A 3 -32.65 32.29 -29.52
C LYS A 3 -32.06 31.30 -29.32
N SER A 4 -31.61 30.73 -29.12
CA SER A 4 -30.88 29.88 -29.08
C SER A 4 -30.31 29.36 -28.26
N MET A 5 -30.19 28.82 -27.69
CA MET A 5 -29.57 28.26 -27.00
C MET A 5 -28.79 27.42 -26.92
N LEU A 6 -28.34 26.83 -26.61
CA LEU A 6 -27.48 26.12 -26.54
C LEU A 6 -27.05 25.30 -25.77
N SER A 7 -26.83 24.66 -25.42
CA SER A 7 -26.37 23.90 -24.85
C SER A 7 -25.51 23.40 -24.50
N THR A 8 -25.02 22.91 -24.16
CA THR A 8 -24.19 22.47 -23.76
C THR A 8 -23.70 21.51 -23.27
N ALA A 9 -23.50 20.82 -23.03
CA ALA A 9 -22.87 19.93 -22.75
C ALA A 9 -22.17 19.40 -21.99
N ALA A 10 -21.99 18.95 -21.44
CA ALA A 10 -21.36 18.49 -20.67
C ALA A 10 -20.60 17.58 -20.58
N LEU A 11 -20.13 17.00 -20.37
CA LEU A 11 -19.32 16.22 -20.29
C LEU A 11 -18.80 15.51 -19.50
N LEU A 12 -18.49 14.97 -19.03
CA LEU A 12 -18.00 14.31 -18.35
C LEU A 12 -17.08 13.65 -18.18
N ALA A 13 -16.64 13.26 -17.81
CA ALA A 13 -15.60 12.81 -17.62
C ALA A 13 -15.42 11.70 -17.05
N ALA A 14 -15.32 11.03 -16.92
CA ALA A 14 -15.16 10.02 -16.45
C ALA A 14 -14.11 9.37 -16.20
N PHE A 15 -13.65 8.91 -15.69
CA PHE A 15 -12.66 8.32 -15.50
C PHE A 15 -12.43 7.29 -15.05
N ALA A 16 -12.25 6.75 -15.01
CA ALA A 16 -11.93 5.80 -14.92
C ALA A 16 -11.21 5.18 -14.16
N ALA A 17 -10.88 5.16 -13.67
CA ALA A 17 -10.18 4.69 -12.98
C ALA A 17 -9.69 3.58 -12.89
N ALA A 18 -9.79 2.96 -12.75
CA ALA A 18 -9.35 1.97 -12.79
C ALA A 18 -8.37 1.35 -12.32
N SER A 19 -7.76 1.16 -12.17
CA SER A 19 -6.77 0.63 -11.82
C SER A 19 -6.85 -0.12 -10.79
N ALA A 20 -6.92 -1.04 -10.86
CA ALA A 20 -7.02 -1.81 -10.05
C ALA A 20 -6.01 -1.95 -9.15
N PHE A 21 -4.96 -1.71 -9.23
CA PHE A 21 -4.11 -1.89 -8.29
C PHE A 21 -3.49 -0.85 -7.86
N ALA A 22 -4.01 0.12 -7.67
CA ALA A 22 -3.40 1.19 -7.08
C ALA A 22 -3.05 0.86 -5.69
N ALA A 23 -1.94 1.21 -5.25
CA ALA A 23 -1.57 1.04 -3.87
C ALA A 23 -2.54 1.86 -3.02
N ASP A 24 -2.77 1.44 -1.80
CA ASP A 24 -3.60 2.19 -0.91
C ASP A 24 -2.99 3.56 -0.67
N PRO A 25 -3.79 4.57 -0.49
CA PRO A 25 -3.26 5.89 -0.17
C PRO A 25 -2.53 5.87 1.16
N ALA A 26 -1.69 6.85 1.38
CA ALA A 26 -0.97 6.99 2.63
C ALA A 26 -1.96 7.03 3.78
N SER A 27 -1.60 6.36 4.87
CA SER A 27 -2.47 6.24 6.01
C SER A 27 -1.89 6.93 7.23
N ALA A 28 -2.73 7.66 7.94
CA ALA A 28 -2.32 8.29 9.19
C ALA A 28 -2.38 7.33 10.37
N THR A 29 -2.96 6.17 10.20
CA THR A 29 -3.07 5.17 11.25
C THR A 29 -2.38 3.90 10.82
N PRO A 30 -1.90 3.10 11.79
CA PRO A 30 -1.24 1.84 11.44
C PRO A 30 -2.19 0.88 10.74
N PRO A 31 -1.63 -0.06 10.00
CA PRO A 31 -2.44 -1.15 9.44
C PRO A 31 -3.24 -1.89 10.51
N MET A 32 -4.32 -2.51 10.08
CA MET A 32 -5.21 -3.21 11.00
C MET A 32 -4.93 -4.68 11.01
N ASN A 33 -5.22 -5.33 12.13
CA ASN A 33 -5.15 -6.78 12.20
C ASN A 33 -6.51 -7.34 11.86
N LYS A 34 -6.55 -8.26 10.91
CA LYS A 34 -7.81 -8.88 10.55
C LYS A 34 -7.56 -10.36 10.38
N GLY A 35 -8.19 -11.17 11.22
CA GLY A 35 -8.03 -12.61 11.12
C GLY A 35 -6.62 -13.10 11.37
N GLY A 36 -5.85 -12.38 12.16
CA GLY A 36 -4.49 -12.79 12.49
C GLY A 36 -3.42 -12.30 11.54
N MET A 37 -3.77 -11.48 10.56
CA MET A 37 -2.79 -10.89 9.66
C MET A 37 -3.05 -9.42 9.51
N PHE A 38 -2.04 -8.68 9.08
CA PHE A 38 -2.20 -7.24 8.92
C PHE A 38 -2.67 -6.90 7.52
N VAL A 39 -3.57 -5.94 7.46
CA VAL A 39 -4.17 -5.50 6.20
C VAL A 39 -4.21 -3.99 6.15
N THR A 40 -4.32 -3.45 4.94
CA THR A 40 -4.50 -2.02 4.74
C THR A 40 -5.92 -1.61 5.09
N ALA A 41 -6.19 -0.32 5.07
CA ALA A 41 -7.54 0.18 5.35
C ALA A 41 -8.57 -0.39 4.38
N SER A 42 -8.18 -0.72 3.16
CA SER A 42 -9.09 -1.33 2.21
C SER A 42 -9.14 -2.86 2.31
N GLY A 43 -8.41 -3.43 3.26
CA GLY A 43 -8.46 -4.88 3.48
C GLY A 43 -7.43 -5.69 2.71
N MET A 44 -6.50 -5.04 2.05
CA MET A 44 -5.48 -5.73 1.27
C MET A 44 -4.40 -6.31 2.18
N THR A 45 -3.98 -7.53 1.90
CA THR A 45 -2.99 -8.24 2.71
C THR A 45 -1.64 -7.55 2.65
N LEU A 46 -0.98 -7.44 3.78
CA LEU A 46 0.37 -6.89 3.87
C LEU A 46 1.38 -8.00 4.08
N TYR A 47 2.61 -7.75 3.62
CA TYR A 47 3.68 -8.73 3.61
C TYR A 47 4.95 -8.14 4.18
N THR A 48 5.82 -9.00 4.68
CA THR A 48 7.19 -8.62 5.05
C THR A 48 8.18 -9.31 4.12
N PHE A 49 9.36 -8.73 4.00
CA PHE A 49 10.39 -9.18 3.09
C PHE A 49 11.62 -9.61 3.88
N ASP A 50 12.05 -10.84 3.71
CA ASP A 50 13.18 -11.37 4.49
C ASP A 50 14.48 -10.60 4.26
N LYS A 51 14.64 -10.00 3.10
CA LYS A 51 15.85 -9.23 2.83
C LYS A 51 15.89 -7.89 3.55
N ASP A 52 14.79 -7.48 4.15
CA ASP A 52 14.77 -6.33 5.04
C ASP A 52 15.31 -6.79 6.40
N ALA A 53 16.56 -7.17 6.43
CA ALA A 53 17.14 -7.78 7.62
C ALA A 53 17.58 -6.77 8.66
N THR A 54 17.72 -5.51 8.28
CA THR A 54 18.09 -4.46 9.22
C THR A 54 16.82 -3.80 9.72
N PRO A 55 16.53 -3.87 11.01
CA PRO A 55 15.32 -3.24 11.52
C PRO A 55 15.28 -1.76 11.17
N GLY A 56 14.12 -1.32 10.73
CA GLY A 56 13.93 0.09 10.40
C GLY A 56 14.40 0.48 9.02
N LYS A 57 14.82 -0.48 8.18
CA LYS A 57 15.30 -0.14 6.85
C LYS A 57 14.65 -1.03 5.81
N SER A 58 14.15 -0.42 4.73
CA SER A 58 13.60 -1.14 3.60
C SER A 58 14.64 -1.22 2.50
N VAL A 59 14.84 -2.42 1.94
CA VAL A 59 15.72 -2.60 0.79
C VAL A 59 14.92 -2.84 -0.49
N CYS A 60 13.61 -2.81 -0.42
CA CYS A 60 12.76 -3.00 -1.59
C CYS A 60 12.52 -1.65 -2.26
N ASN A 61 13.34 -1.34 -3.24
CA ASN A 61 13.30 -0.06 -3.96
C ASN A 61 13.16 -0.29 -5.45
N GLY A 62 12.84 0.74 -6.20
CA GLY A 62 12.73 0.66 -7.65
C GLY A 62 11.73 -0.39 -8.11
N PRO A 63 12.13 -1.31 -8.99
CA PRO A 63 11.21 -2.33 -9.49
C PRO A 63 10.59 -3.19 -8.40
N CYS A 64 11.32 -3.44 -7.32
CA CYS A 64 10.78 -4.18 -6.19
C CYS A 64 9.59 -3.44 -5.61
N ALA A 65 9.70 -2.14 -5.40
CA ALA A 65 8.62 -1.35 -4.82
C ALA A 65 7.45 -1.18 -5.80
N THR A 66 7.69 -1.35 -7.09
CA THR A 66 6.61 -1.32 -8.06
C THR A 66 5.72 -2.56 -7.91
N ASN A 67 6.33 -3.72 -7.68
CA ASN A 67 5.58 -4.96 -7.49
C ASN A 67 5.08 -5.12 -6.06
N TRP A 68 5.80 -4.56 -5.11
CA TRP A 68 5.47 -4.63 -3.70
C TRP A 68 5.35 -3.22 -3.13
N PRO A 69 4.23 -2.56 -3.38
CA PRO A 69 4.07 -1.18 -2.92
C PRO A 69 4.17 -1.09 -1.40
N PRO A 70 5.03 -0.22 -0.89
CA PRO A 70 5.15 -0.07 0.55
C PRO A 70 3.87 0.51 1.15
N ALA A 71 3.56 0.12 2.36
CA ALA A 71 2.45 0.72 3.09
C ALA A 71 2.90 2.10 3.56
N ILE A 72 2.45 3.13 2.89
CA ILE A 72 2.93 4.49 3.12
C ILE A 72 2.24 5.11 4.33
N ALA A 73 3.04 5.75 5.18
CA ALA A 73 2.52 6.50 6.30
C ALA A 73 2.31 7.95 5.85
N ALA A 74 1.15 8.50 6.17
CA ALA A 74 0.83 9.87 5.80
C ALA A 74 1.66 10.84 6.65
N ASP A 75 1.81 12.05 6.15
CA ASP A 75 2.47 13.10 6.93
C ASP A 75 1.68 13.30 8.22
N GLY A 76 2.38 13.39 9.31
CA GLY A 76 1.74 13.55 10.60
C GLY A 76 1.29 12.26 11.25
N ALA A 77 1.47 11.12 10.59
CA ALA A 77 1.14 9.84 11.20
C ALA A 77 2.05 9.61 12.40
N LYS A 78 1.54 8.89 13.39
CA LYS A 78 2.29 8.65 14.61
C LYS A 78 2.45 7.17 14.86
N ALA A 79 3.63 6.80 15.33
CA ALA A 79 3.89 5.43 15.76
C ALA A 79 2.94 5.07 16.91
N ALA A 80 2.58 3.81 16.99
CA ALA A 80 1.67 3.33 18.03
C ALA A 80 1.95 1.86 18.30
N GLY A 81 2.16 1.51 19.56
CA GLY A 81 2.43 0.13 19.95
C GLY A 81 3.67 -0.40 19.24
N ASP A 82 3.52 -1.53 18.57
CA ASP A 82 4.64 -2.14 17.86
C ASP A 82 4.80 -1.56 16.45
N TRP A 83 3.99 -0.60 16.07
CA TRP A 83 4.07 0.04 14.76
C TRP A 83 4.94 1.28 14.82
N THR A 84 5.89 1.35 13.90
CA THR A 84 6.77 2.51 13.78
C THR A 84 6.73 2.99 12.33
N ILE A 85 7.34 4.14 12.09
CA ILE A 85 7.38 4.73 10.76
C ILE A 85 8.85 4.88 10.40
N ILE A 86 9.23 4.32 9.26
CA ILE A 86 10.60 4.41 8.79
C ILE A 86 10.66 5.31 7.57
N THR A 87 11.84 5.85 7.29
CA THR A 87 12.07 6.63 6.09
C THR A 87 12.80 5.76 5.09
N ARG A 88 12.21 5.61 3.92
CA ARG A 88 12.77 4.80 2.85
C ARG A 88 13.87 5.54 2.12
N ASP A 89 14.66 4.81 1.34
CA ASP A 89 15.70 5.44 0.52
C ASP A 89 15.12 6.45 -0.49
N ASP A 90 13.87 6.25 -0.90
CA ASP A 90 13.22 7.17 -1.83
C ASP A 90 12.60 8.37 -1.12
N GLY A 91 12.79 8.50 0.19
CA GLY A 91 12.29 9.63 0.95
C GLY A 91 10.86 9.49 1.45
N LEU A 92 10.16 8.44 1.05
CA LEU A 92 8.80 8.21 1.52
C LEU A 92 8.82 7.56 2.89
N LYS A 93 7.74 7.72 3.63
CA LYS A 93 7.63 7.12 4.95
C LYS A 93 6.76 5.87 4.85
N GLN A 94 7.21 4.83 5.53
CA GLN A 94 6.56 3.53 5.44
C GLN A 94 6.27 2.97 6.83
N TRP A 95 5.14 2.31 6.96
CA TRP A 95 4.81 1.62 8.19
C TRP A 95 5.68 0.36 8.35
N ALA A 96 6.11 0.13 9.58
CA ALA A 96 6.88 -1.06 9.93
C ALA A 96 6.35 -1.65 11.22
N TYR A 97 6.24 -2.96 11.27
CA TYR A 97 5.77 -3.68 12.44
C TYR A 97 6.96 -4.35 13.13
N LYS A 98 7.21 -3.95 14.36
CA LYS A 98 8.38 -4.44 15.10
C LYS A 98 9.66 -4.31 14.30
N GLY A 99 9.79 -3.19 13.61
CA GLY A 99 10.97 -2.90 12.80
C GLY A 99 10.96 -3.50 11.40
N LYS A 100 9.93 -4.26 11.04
CA LYS A 100 9.87 -4.89 9.73
C LYS A 100 8.95 -4.09 8.82
N PRO A 101 9.47 -3.52 7.74
CA PRO A 101 8.63 -2.77 6.79
C PRO A 101 7.56 -3.68 6.21
N VAL A 102 6.37 -3.15 5.99
CA VAL A 102 5.28 -3.93 5.40
C VAL A 102 4.89 -3.38 4.05
N TYR A 103 4.45 -4.27 3.17
CA TYR A 103 4.18 -3.98 1.76
C TYR A 103 2.90 -4.65 1.30
N ALA A 104 2.24 -4.06 0.32
CA ALA A 104 1.17 -4.74 -0.40
C ALA A 104 1.78 -5.48 -1.59
N PHE A 105 0.99 -6.22 -2.33
CA PHE A 105 1.44 -6.94 -3.52
C PHE A 105 0.49 -6.61 -4.67
N VAL A 106 1.04 -6.20 -5.80
CA VAL A 106 0.22 -5.76 -6.93
C VAL A 106 -0.66 -6.85 -7.51
N LYS A 107 -0.29 -8.11 -7.31
CA LYS A 107 -1.11 -9.21 -7.83
C LYS A 107 -2.27 -9.58 -6.93
N ASP A 108 -2.36 -9.03 -5.75
CA ASP A 108 -3.54 -9.15 -4.93
C ASP A 108 -4.55 -8.13 -5.44
N THR A 109 -5.66 -8.59 -5.98
CA THR A 109 -6.60 -7.71 -6.65
C THR A 109 -7.86 -7.43 -5.84
N LYS A 110 -8.04 -8.13 -4.71
CA LYS A 110 -9.20 -7.90 -3.85
C LYS A 110 -8.86 -8.25 -2.41
N PRO A 111 -9.59 -7.71 -1.46
CA PRO A 111 -9.36 -8.03 -0.05
C PRO A 111 -9.38 -9.54 0.18
N GLY A 112 -8.44 -10.01 0.96
CA GLY A 112 -8.33 -11.42 1.25
C GLY A 112 -7.40 -12.20 0.35
N ASP A 113 -6.97 -11.63 -0.77
CA ASP A 113 -6.00 -12.29 -1.63
C ASP A 113 -4.68 -12.42 -0.90
N LYS A 114 -3.97 -13.50 -1.14
CA LYS A 114 -2.69 -13.79 -0.51
C LYS A 114 -1.69 -14.33 -1.53
N ALA A 115 -1.68 -13.74 -2.70
CA ALA A 115 -0.86 -14.25 -3.80
C ALA A 115 0.63 -14.11 -3.54
N GLY A 116 1.01 -13.22 -2.61
CA GLY A 116 2.43 -12.98 -2.34
C GLY A 116 3.06 -13.88 -1.29
N ASP A 117 2.26 -14.67 -0.57
CA ASP A 117 2.81 -15.48 0.50
C ASP A 117 3.72 -16.56 -0.06
N GLY A 118 4.95 -16.60 0.40
CA GLY A 118 5.94 -17.55 -0.08
C GLY A 118 6.59 -17.16 -1.41
N PHE A 119 6.30 -15.99 -1.93
CA PHE A 119 6.85 -15.56 -3.21
C PHE A 119 8.38 -15.45 -3.15
N LEU A 120 9.02 -15.70 -4.27
CA LEU A 120 10.48 -15.66 -4.35
C LEU A 120 11.13 -16.64 -3.39
N ASN A 121 10.71 -17.90 -3.47
CA ASN A 121 11.26 -18.98 -2.66
C ASN A 121 11.16 -18.68 -1.17
N GLY A 122 10.07 -18.09 -0.76
CA GLY A 122 9.84 -17.84 0.64
C GLY A 122 10.43 -16.56 1.18
N ALA A 123 10.90 -15.67 0.33
CA ALA A 123 11.43 -14.39 0.81
C ALA A 123 10.32 -13.44 1.28
N TRP A 124 9.10 -13.64 0.83
CA TRP A 124 7.95 -12.82 1.19
C TRP A 124 6.97 -13.62 2.02
N HIS A 125 6.50 -13.01 3.10
CA HIS A 125 5.59 -13.67 4.03
C HIS A 125 4.45 -12.74 4.38
N ILE A 126 3.29 -13.30 4.68
CA ILE A 126 2.18 -12.50 5.20
C ILE A 126 2.62 -11.88 6.52
N ALA A 127 2.37 -10.58 6.68
CA ALA A 127 2.68 -9.87 7.92
C ALA A 127 1.66 -10.25 9.00
N LYS A 128 2.15 -10.69 10.14
CA LYS A 128 1.28 -11.08 11.25
C LYS A 128 2.01 -11.10 12.57
#